data_1f07a4c37dcaf54bebb97e6034da7733
#
_entry.id   1f07a4c37dcaf54bebb97e6034da7733
#
_cell.length_a   1.000
_cell.length_b   1.000
_cell.length_c   1.000
_cell.angle_alpha   90.00
_cell.angle_beta   90.00
_cell.angle_gamma   90.00
#
_symmetry.space_group_name_H-M   'P 1'
#
loop_
_entity.id
_entity.type
_entity.pdbx_description
1 polymer ?
#
loop_
_entity_poly.entity_id
_entity_poly.type
_entity_poly.pdbx_seq_one_letter_code
_entity_poly.pdbx_strand_id
1 'polypeptide(L)'
;ETEELLKFVSLCLGVSPIYRWADPLACHAYNVMKPNGILPWHFDSCEFTLSLMIKKPEKGGIFEYCPFIREPGNENFEEVKKVLDGDRTKVRQLNLEVGDLQIFKGRFTLHRVTKVEGKTPRYLCIPAYVLDPWRVNTPEHSKAIYGKVLPIHIERNEIRSDGLTD
;
A
#
# COMPACT_ATOMS: atom_id res chain seq x y z
N GLU A 1 -5.40 -16.69 2.92
CA GLU A 1 -6.29 -16.09 1.90
C GLU A 1 -6.98 -17.19 1.09
N THR A 2 -8.30 -17.08 0.93
CA THR A 2 -9.11 -18.03 0.17
C THR A 2 -9.30 -17.56 -1.28
N GLU A 3 -9.74 -18.46 -2.16
CA GLU A 3 -10.09 -18.13 -3.54
C GLU A 3 -11.34 -17.22 -3.60
N GLU A 4 -12.24 -17.36 -2.63
CA GLU A 4 -13.43 -16.51 -2.50
C GLU A 4 -13.02 -15.06 -2.22
N LEU A 5 -12.03 -14.83 -1.36
CA LEU A 5 -11.52 -13.48 -1.09
C LEU A 5 -10.87 -12.88 -2.34
N LEU A 6 -10.06 -13.66 -3.06
CA LEU A 6 -9.43 -13.21 -4.31
C LEU A 6 -10.51 -12.80 -5.34
N LYS A 7 -11.53 -13.64 -5.52
CA LYS A 7 -12.66 -13.35 -6.41
C LYS A 7 -13.44 -12.10 -5.97
N PHE A 8 -13.71 -11.97 -4.68
CA PHE A 8 -14.38 -10.79 -4.13
C PHE A 8 -13.60 -9.50 -4.41
N VAL A 9 -12.28 -9.51 -4.15
CA VAL A 9 -11.40 -8.36 -4.42
C VAL A 9 -11.37 -8.02 -5.91
N SER A 10 -11.23 -9.02 -6.78
CA SER A 10 -11.27 -8.87 -8.23
C SER A 10 -12.57 -8.20 -8.71
N LEU A 11 -13.71 -8.64 -8.17
CA LEU A 11 -15.02 -8.04 -8.47
C LEU A 11 -15.12 -6.58 -7.99
N CYS A 12 -14.68 -6.29 -6.77
CA CYS A 12 -14.66 -4.92 -6.23
C CYS A 12 -13.80 -3.96 -7.06
N LEU A 13 -12.67 -4.45 -7.56
CA LEU A 13 -11.74 -3.65 -8.38
C LEU A 13 -12.19 -3.53 -9.84
N GLY A 14 -13.07 -4.42 -10.32
CA GLY A 14 -13.43 -4.54 -11.73
C GLY A 14 -12.26 -5.02 -12.59
N VAL A 15 -11.33 -5.80 -12.03
CA VAL A 15 -10.09 -6.26 -12.68
C VAL A 15 -9.93 -7.76 -12.54
N SER A 16 -9.64 -8.45 -13.65
CA SER A 16 -9.41 -9.89 -13.68
C SER A 16 -8.48 -10.25 -14.85
N PRO A 17 -7.52 -11.15 -14.66
CA PRO A 17 -7.15 -11.79 -13.40
C PRO A 17 -6.37 -10.88 -12.48
N ILE A 18 -6.42 -11.14 -11.17
CA ILE A 18 -5.48 -10.63 -10.18
C ILE A 18 -4.87 -11.81 -9.43
N TYR A 19 -3.69 -11.61 -8.90
CA TYR A 19 -2.91 -12.66 -8.24
C TYR A 19 -2.46 -12.21 -6.86
N ARG A 20 -2.31 -13.17 -5.94
CA ARG A 20 -1.61 -12.93 -4.68
C ARG A 20 -0.16 -12.55 -5.00
N TRP A 21 0.34 -11.58 -4.30
CA TRP A 21 1.72 -11.14 -4.53
C TRP A 21 2.72 -12.24 -4.14
N ALA A 22 3.65 -12.57 -5.04
CA ALA A 22 4.63 -13.63 -4.86
C ALA A 22 5.80 -13.26 -3.92
N ASP A 23 5.92 -11.98 -3.55
CA ASP A 23 7.01 -11.50 -2.70
C ASP A 23 6.92 -12.08 -1.27
N PRO A 24 7.90 -12.89 -0.82
CA PRO A 24 7.84 -13.55 0.47
C PRO A 24 7.91 -12.60 1.67
N LEU A 25 8.38 -11.36 1.48
CA LEU A 25 8.48 -10.35 2.54
C LEU A 25 7.25 -9.45 2.62
N ALA A 26 6.50 -9.32 1.51
CA ALA A 26 5.46 -8.32 1.37
C ALA A 26 4.05 -8.89 1.19
N CYS A 27 3.90 -10.15 0.77
CA CYS A 27 2.61 -10.73 0.41
C CYS A 27 1.56 -10.77 1.53
N HIS A 28 2.01 -10.85 2.79
CA HIS A 28 1.17 -10.92 3.99
C HIS A 28 1.75 -10.05 5.10
N ALA A 29 1.69 -8.74 4.91
CA ALA A 29 2.25 -7.83 5.90
C ALA A 29 1.26 -7.54 7.04
N TYR A 30 1.78 -7.50 8.25
CA TYR A 30 1.11 -6.88 9.39
C TYR A 30 1.76 -5.52 9.63
N ASN A 31 0.99 -4.45 9.49
CA ASN A 31 1.45 -3.12 9.85
C ASN A 31 1.14 -2.85 11.33
N VAL A 32 2.21 -2.71 12.12
CA VAL A 32 2.14 -2.43 13.55
C VAL A 32 2.72 -1.04 13.82
N MET A 33 1.83 -0.06 13.95
CA MET A 33 2.25 1.30 14.28
C MET A 33 2.13 1.55 15.78
N LYS A 34 3.26 1.68 16.44
CA LYS A 34 3.35 2.03 17.87
C LYS A 34 2.88 3.47 18.11
N PRO A 35 2.57 3.86 19.36
CA PRO A 35 2.38 5.26 19.72
C PRO A 35 3.49 6.15 19.18
N ASN A 36 3.13 7.32 18.68
CA ASN A 36 3.97 8.27 17.94
C ASN A 36 4.45 7.81 16.55
N GLY A 37 4.16 6.59 16.12
CA GLY A 37 4.45 6.13 14.76
C GLY A 37 3.67 6.92 13.72
N ILE A 38 4.30 7.14 12.59
CA ILE A 38 3.71 7.71 11.37
C ILE A 38 4.06 6.81 10.21
N LEU A 39 3.25 6.81 9.17
CA LEU A 39 3.62 6.28 7.87
C LEU A 39 3.61 7.45 6.89
N PRO A 40 4.76 7.89 6.37
CA PRO A 40 4.84 9.07 5.50
C PRO A 40 4.12 8.85 4.17
N TRP A 41 3.98 9.92 3.39
CA TRP A 41 3.43 9.86 2.05
C TRP A 41 4.23 8.91 1.17
N HIS A 42 3.56 7.95 0.54
CA HIS A 42 4.16 6.95 -0.34
C HIS A 42 3.14 6.39 -1.33
N PHE A 43 3.63 5.66 -2.29
CA PHE A 43 2.87 4.74 -3.12
C PHE A 43 3.26 3.31 -2.75
N ASP A 44 2.36 2.36 -2.95
CA ASP A 44 2.70 0.94 -2.82
C ASP A 44 3.42 0.44 -4.07
N SER A 45 4.24 -0.58 -3.90
CA SER A 45 4.86 -1.26 -5.04
C SER A 45 3.94 -2.32 -5.69
N CYS A 46 2.93 -2.82 -4.97
CA CYS A 46 1.86 -3.64 -5.55
C CYS A 46 0.74 -2.79 -6.16
N GLU A 47 0.00 -3.34 -7.11
CA GLU A 47 -1.10 -2.62 -7.76
C GLU A 47 -2.29 -2.43 -6.82
N PHE A 48 -2.63 -3.45 -6.04
CA PHE A 48 -3.83 -3.45 -5.21
C PHE A 48 -3.50 -3.84 -3.77
N THR A 49 -3.96 -3.03 -2.85
CA THR A 49 -3.74 -3.21 -1.42
C THR A 49 -5.07 -3.39 -0.70
N LEU A 50 -5.14 -4.41 0.13
CA LEU A 50 -6.18 -4.54 1.14
C LEU A 50 -5.66 -4.08 2.49
N SER A 51 -6.53 -3.53 3.31
CA SER A 51 -6.22 -3.21 4.69
C SER A 51 -7.40 -3.57 5.59
N LEU A 52 -7.21 -4.60 6.40
CA LEU A 52 -8.18 -4.98 7.44
C LEU A 52 -7.76 -4.37 8.77
N MET A 53 -8.61 -3.51 9.35
CA MET A 53 -8.35 -2.91 10.64
C MET A 53 -8.56 -3.93 11.77
N ILE A 54 -7.48 -4.31 12.43
CA ILE A 54 -7.50 -5.27 13.55
C ILE A 54 -7.59 -4.54 14.89
N LYS A 55 -6.85 -3.44 15.03
CA LYS A 55 -6.84 -2.64 16.25
C LYS A 55 -6.70 -1.16 15.92
N LYS A 56 -7.66 -0.38 16.37
CA LYS A 56 -7.69 1.08 16.21
C LYS A 56 -6.91 1.75 17.35
N PRO A 57 -6.13 2.82 17.07
CA PRO A 57 -5.53 3.63 18.12
C PRO A 57 -6.59 4.48 18.84
N GLU A 58 -6.24 5.06 19.97
CA GLU A 58 -7.13 5.96 20.72
C GLU A 58 -7.43 7.23 19.93
N LYS A 59 -6.41 7.77 19.24
CA LYS A 59 -6.53 8.97 18.42
C LYS A 59 -5.47 8.96 17.32
N GLY A 60 -5.70 9.70 16.24
CA GLY A 60 -4.80 9.72 15.08
C GLY A 60 -4.81 8.39 14.30
N GLY A 61 -3.71 8.09 13.62
CA GLY A 61 -3.63 6.90 12.77
C GLY A 61 -4.63 6.92 11.60
N ILE A 62 -5.03 8.10 11.16
CA ILE A 62 -6.00 8.31 10.06
C ILE A 62 -5.30 8.02 8.73
N PHE A 63 -5.98 7.27 7.88
CA PHE A 63 -5.54 7.06 6.50
C PHE A 63 -5.90 8.30 5.67
N GLU A 64 -4.89 8.96 5.10
CA GLU A 64 -5.05 10.09 4.19
C GLU A 64 -4.57 9.68 2.81
N TYR A 65 -5.32 10.07 1.76
CA TYR A 65 -5.03 9.61 0.42
C TYR A 65 -5.46 10.58 -0.68
N CYS A 66 -4.73 10.54 -1.81
CA CYS A 66 -5.06 11.19 -3.08
C CYS A 66 -5.23 10.09 -4.13
N PRO A 67 -6.48 9.69 -4.46
CA PRO A 67 -6.71 8.59 -5.39
C PRO A 67 -6.31 9.00 -6.81
N PHE A 68 -5.68 8.08 -7.54
CA PHE A 68 -5.31 8.25 -8.95
C PHE A 68 -4.53 9.53 -9.24
N ILE A 69 -3.63 9.92 -8.33
CA ILE A 69 -2.79 11.11 -8.51
C ILE A 69 -1.70 10.88 -9.56
N ARG A 70 -1.32 9.63 -9.80
CA ARG A 70 -0.45 9.19 -10.90
C ARG A 70 -1.10 8.05 -11.69
N GLU A 71 -0.61 7.82 -12.91
CA GLU A 71 -1.08 6.79 -13.83
C GLU A 71 0.09 6.18 -14.62
N PRO A 72 -0.06 5.02 -15.29
CA PRO A 72 1.01 4.43 -16.08
C PRO A 72 1.63 5.44 -17.05
N GLY A 73 2.98 5.54 -17.03
CA GLY A 73 3.74 6.48 -17.85
C GLY A 73 3.74 7.93 -17.36
N ASN A 74 3.04 8.25 -16.27
CA ASN A 74 2.96 9.61 -15.75
C ASN A 74 3.00 9.64 -14.22
N GLU A 75 4.15 9.99 -13.66
CA GLU A 75 4.36 10.16 -12.21
C GLU A 75 3.61 11.37 -11.63
N ASN A 76 3.24 12.34 -12.48
CA ASN A 76 2.55 13.58 -12.09
C ASN A 76 3.26 14.33 -10.95
N PHE A 77 4.57 14.49 -11.08
CA PHE A 77 5.44 15.05 -10.03
C PHE A 77 4.95 16.41 -9.50
N GLU A 78 4.36 17.24 -10.35
CA GLU A 78 3.85 18.56 -9.93
C GLU A 78 2.73 18.45 -8.89
N GLU A 79 1.74 17.59 -9.14
CA GLU A 79 0.62 17.41 -8.20
C GLU A 79 1.04 16.64 -6.95
N VAL A 80 1.91 15.64 -7.10
CA VAL A 80 2.51 14.94 -5.96
C VAL A 80 3.28 15.92 -5.09
N LYS A 81 4.11 16.78 -5.69
CA LYS A 81 4.87 17.80 -4.97
C LYS A 81 3.97 18.75 -4.18
N LYS A 82 2.86 19.24 -4.74
CA LYS A 82 1.90 20.08 -4.02
C LYS A 82 1.41 19.43 -2.73
N VAL A 83 1.06 18.14 -2.79
CA VAL A 83 0.62 17.38 -1.60
C VAL A 83 1.75 17.26 -0.56
N LEU A 84 2.98 16.99 -1.01
CA LEU A 84 4.15 16.90 -0.13
C LEU A 84 4.48 18.25 0.52
N ASP A 85 4.31 19.35 -0.21
CA ASP A 85 4.51 20.73 0.28
C ASP A 85 3.37 21.21 1.20
N GLY A 86 2.32 20.41 1.40
CA GLY A 86 1.26 20.73 2.36
C GLY A 86 -0.11 21.06 1.78
N ASP A 87 -0.29 21.07 0.46
CA ASP A 87 -1.61 21.23 -0.15
C ASP A 87 -2.50 20.03 0.22
N ARG A 88 -3.70 20.28 0.72
CA ARG A 88 -4.67 19.27 1.13
C ARG A 88 -5.96 19.29 0.30
N THR A 89 -6.02 20.07 -0.77
CA THR A 89 -7.21 20.23 -1.61
C THR A 89 -7.67 18.92 -2.25
N LYS A 90 -6.74 18.02 -2.61
CA LYS A 90 -7.00 16.70 -3.18
C LYS A 90 -6.95 15.57 -2.15
N VAL A 91 -6.59 15.86 -0.91
CA VAL A 91 -6.45 14.85 0.15
C VAL A 91 -7.82 14.50 0.72
N ARG A 92 -8.09 13.20 0.75
CA ARG A 92 -9.24 12.62 1.42
C ARG A 92 -8.80 11.88 2.68
N GLN A 93 -9.70 11.70 3.61
CA GLN A 93 -9.46 10.96 4.85
C GLN A 93 -10.41 9.79 4.96
N LEU A 94 -9.93 8.68 5.50
CA LEU A 94 -10.73 7.53 5.84
C LEU A 94 -10.37 7.09 7.27
N ASN A 95 -11.36 7.14 8.15
CA ASN A 95 -11.24 6.70 9.53
C ASN A 95 -11.81 5.29 9.67
N LEU A 96 -10.95 4.29 9.59
CA LEU A 96 -11.33 2.89 9.65
C LEU A 96 -11.73 2.49 11.08
N GLU A 97 -12.80 1.72 11.20
CA GLU A 97 -13.20 1.03 12.43
C GLU A 97 -12.64 -0.41 12.43
N VAL A 98 -12.59 -1.02 13.61
CA VAL A 98 -12.15 -2.43 13.73
C VAL A 98 -13.12 -3.33 12.97
N GLY A 99 -12.55 -4.15 12.07
CA GLY A 99 -13.31 -5.00 11.16
C GLY A 99 -13.53 -4.41 9.77
N ASP A 100 -13.26 -3.12 9.57
CA ASP A 100 -13.35 -2.52 8.23
C ASP A 100 -12.28 -3.08 7.31
N LEU A 101 -12.72 -3.44 6.10
CA LEU A 101 -11.86 -3.87 4.99
C LEU A 101 -11.81 -2.77 3.93
N GLN A 102 -10.66 -2.15 3.79
CA GLN A 102 -10.38 -1.16 2.75
C GLN A 102 -9.71 -1.85 1.56
N ILE A 103 -10.12 -1.50 0.34
CA ILE A 103 -9.51 -1.95 -0.92
C ILE A 103 -9.15 -0.72 -1.74
N PHE A 104 -7.91 -0.61 -2.22
CA PHE A 104 -7.49 0.53 -3.03
C PHE A 104 -6.35 0.17 -4.00
N LYS A 105 -6.17 1.02 -5.02
CA LYS A 105 -5.08 0.90 -6.00
C LYS A 105 -3.83 1.60 -5.46
N GLY A 106 -3.09 0.90 -4.59
CA GLY A 106 -1.98 1.48 -3.83
C GLY A 106 -0.88 2.09 -4.70
N ARG A 107 -0.59 1.47 -5.85
CA ARG A 107 0.42 1.96 -6.79
C ARG A 107 0.07 3.32 -7.42
N PHE A 108 -1.21 3.69 -7.49
CA PHE A 108 -1.68 4.92 -8.14
C PHE A 108 -2.24 5.94 -7.15
N THR A 109 -2.28 5.59 -5.88
CA THR A 109 -2.85 6.40 -4.82
C THR A 109 -1.74 6.85 -3.88
N LEU A 110 -1.41 8.14 -3.89
CA LEU A 110 -0.50 8.70 -2.88
C LEU A 110 -1.20 8.67 -1.53
N HIS A 111 -0.61 8.02 -0.53
CA HIS A 111 -1.27 7.85 0.75
C HIS A 111 -0.30 7.86 1.93
N ARG A 112 -0.84 8.13 3.10
CA ARG A 112 -0.10 8.12 4.36
C ARG A 112 -0.99 7.69 5.52
N VAL A 113 -0.39 7.44 6.67
CA VAL A 113 -1.11 7.33 7.94
C VAL A 113 -0.58 8.40 8.90
N THR A 114 -1.50 9.20 9.43
CA THR A 114 -1.15 10.26 10.39
C THR A 114 -0.59 9.67 11.68
N LYS A 115 0.01 10.52 12.52
CA LYS A 115 0.59 10.10 13.79
C LYS A 115 -0.42 9.33 14.65
N VAL A 116 0.02 8.19 15.18
CA VAL A 116 -0.72 7.43 16.19
C VAL A 116 -0.55 8.13 17.55
N GLU A 117 -1.66 8.52 18.15
CA GLU A 117 -1.70 9.21 19.44
C GLU A 117 -2.31 8.33 20.53
N GLY A 118 -1.93 8.58 21.78
CA GLY A 118 -2.33 7.76 22.93
C GLY A 118 -1.35 6.62 23.22
N LYS A 119 -1.81 5.58 23.90
CA LYS A 119 -1.01 4.42 24.32
C LYS A 119 -1.29 3.16 23.49
N THR A 120 -2.39 3.15 22.77
CA THR A 120 -2.85 2.00 22.00
C THR A 120 -2.22 2.01 20.59
N PRO A 121 -1.49 0.95 20.19
CA PRO A 121 -0.96 0.84 18.84
C PRO A 121 -2.07 0.56 17.82
N ARG A 122 -1.79 0.90 16.55
CA ARG A 122 -2.65 0.60 15.41
C ARG A 122 -2.15 -0.68 14.71
N TYR A 123 -3.04 -1.65 14.48
CA TYR A 123 -2.73 -2.91 13.78
C TYR A 123 -3.60 -3.09 12.55
N LEU A 124 -2.95 -3.39 11.43
CA LEU A 124 -3.59 -3.81 10.19
C LEU A 124 -3.03 -5.16 9.72
N CYS A 125 -3.88 -5.95 9.09
CA CYS A 125 -3.47 -6.99 8.16
C CYS A 125 -3.55 -6.43 6.74
N ILE A 126 -2.49 -6.58 5.96
CA ILE A 126 -2.36 -5.97 4.62
C ILE A 126 -2.04 -7.05 3.58
N PRO A 127 -3.03 -7.79 3.08
CA PRO A 127 -2.86 -8.61 1.87
C PRO A 127 -2.64 -7.71 0.65
N ALA A 128 -1.75 -8.13 -0.23
CA ALA A 128 -1.40 -7.40 -1.44
C ALA A 128 -1.62 -8.26 -2.68
N TYR A 129 -2.10 -7.61 -3.74
CA TYR A 129 -2.41 -8.27 -5.01
C TYR A 129 -1.75 -7.55 -6.18
N VAL A 130 -1.45 -8.31 -7.22
CA VAL A 130 -0.71 -7.87 -8.39
C VAL A 130 -1.37 -8.37 -9.68
N LEU A 131 -1.03 -7.73 -10.80
CA LEU A 131 -1.43 -8.16 -12.14
C LEU A 131 -0.49 -9.22 -12.73
N ASP A 132 0.78 -9.20 -12.33
CA ASP A 132 1.79 -10.17 -12.72
C ASP A 132 2.06 -11.14 -11.55
N PRO A 133 1.70 -12.45 -11.68
CA PRO A 133 1.86 -13.43 -10.60
C PRO A 133 3.32 -13.67 -10.19
N TRP A 134 4.29 -13.22 -10.99
CA TRP A 134 5.71 -13.40 -10.73
C TRP A 134 6.37 -12.16 -10.13
N ARG A 135 5.63 -11.08 -9.98
CA ARG A 135 6.13 -9.82 -9.46
C ARG A 135 6.63 -9.98 -8.02
N VAL A 136 7.81 -9.43 -7.77
CA VAL A 136 8.41 -9.21 -6.44
C VAL A 136 8.92 -7.78 -6.36
N ASN A 137 9.28 -7.32 -5.17
CA ASN A 137 9.96 -6.04 -4.99
C ASN A 137 11.36 -6.05 -5.65
N THR A 138 11.84 -4.87 -6.01
CA THR A 138 13.25 -4.70 -6.37
C THR A 138 14.16 -4.99 -5.16
N PRO A 139 15.42 -5.38 -5.38
CA PRO A 139 16.39 -5.55 -4.30
C PRO A 139 16.52 -4.29 -3.44
N GLU A 140 16.53 -3.11 -4.06
CA GLU A 140 16.65 -1.80 -3.41
C GLU A 140 15.45 -1.54 -2.50
N HIS A 141 14.23 -1.73 -3.00
CA HIS A 141 12.99 -1.56 -2.25
C HIS A 141 12.93 -2.56 -1.07
N SER A 142 13.21 -3.84 -1.33
CA SER A 142 13.25 -4.87 -0.28
C SER A 142 14.26 -4.52 0.82
N LYS A 143 15.44 -4.01 0.46
CA LYS A 143 16.44 -3.57 1.42
C LYS A 143 15.98 -2.38 2.23
N ALA A 144 15.36 -1.39 1.59
CA ALA A 144 14.90 -0.17 2.25
C ALA A 144 13.76 -0.44 3.26
N ILE A 145 12.78 -1.27 2.89
CA ILE A 145 11.58 -1.50 3.70
C ILE A 145 11.77 -2.63 4.72
N TYR A 146 12.39 -3.75 4.30
CA TYR A 146 12.50 -4.96 5.13
C TYR A 146 13.91 -5.19 5.70
N GLY A 147 14.88 -4.36 5.34
CA GLY A 147 16.27 -4.47 5.80
C GLY A 147 17.05 -5.64 5.19
N LYS A 148 16.46 -6.41 4.29
CA LYS A 148 17.07 -7.60 3.67
C LYS A 148 16.64 -7.79 2.21
N VAL A 149 17.44 -8.55 1.47
CA VAL A 149 17.18 -8.99 0.10
C VAL A 149 17.23 -10.51 0.08
N LEU A 150 16.27 -11.14 -0.58
CA LEU A 150 16.24 -12.58 -0.82
C LEU A 150 16.71 -12.90 -2.25
N PRO A 151 17.17 -14.13 -2.54
CA PRO A 151 17.59 -14.51 -3.90
C PRO A 151 16.54 -14.20 -4.97
N ILE A 152 15.28 -14.45 -4.70
CA ILE A 152 14.16 -14.19 -5.62
C ILE A 152 14.07 -12.73 -6.08
N HIS A 153 14.47 -11.76 -5.23
CA HIS A 153 14.47 -10.34 -5.62
C HIS A 153 15.55 -10.02 -6.63
N ILE A 154 16.67 -10.77 -6.61
CA ILE A 154 17.77 -10.62 -7.60
C ILE A 154 17.39 -11.33 -8.89
N GLU A 155 16.86 -12.55 -8.80
CA GLU A 155 16.52 -13.40 -9.94
C GLU A 155 15.36 -12.81 -10.77
N ARG A 156 14.43 -12.09 -10.12
CA ARG A 156 13.22 -11.50 -10.73
C ARG A 156 13.23 -9.97 -10.71
N ASN A 157 14.41 -9.36 -10.74
CA ASN A 157 14.55 -7.90 -10.81
C ASN A 157 14.22 -7.39 -12.20
N GLU A 158 12.94 -7.29 -12.52
CA GLU A 158 12.43 -6.82 -13.80
C GLU A 158 11.95 -5.37 -13.71
N ILE A 159 12.25 -4.60 -14.77
CA ILE A 159 11.72 -3.24 -14.93
C ILE A 159 10.21 -3.32 -15.15
N ARG A 160 9.45 -2.52 -14.43
CA ARG A 160 7.99 -2.47 -14.56
C ARG A 160 7.58 -1.81 -15.88
N SER A 161 6.60 -2.42 -16.53
CA SER A 161 6.07 -1.92 -17.81
C SER A 161 5.25 -0.64 -17.68
N ASP A 162 4.82 -0.28 -16.47
CA ASP A 162 4.05 0.95 -16.23
C ASP A 162 4.89 2.23 -16.20
N GLY A 163 6.23 2.11 -16.23
CA GLY A 163 7.16 3.24 -16.26
C GLY A 163 7.18 4.10 -14.99
N LEU A 164 6.58 3.60 -13.89
CA LEU A 164 6.55 4.30 -12.61
C LEU A 164 7.66 3.81 -11.67
N THR A 165 8.16 4.70 -10.84
CA THR A 165 9.12 4.37 -9.76
C THR A 165 8.45 3.61 -8.62
N ASP A 166 9.23 2.77 -7.93
CA ASP A 166 8.83 2.05 -6.71
C ASP A 166 9.12 2.88 -5.45
#